data_b9ec8babc72e10b9b475a7c80105ba06
#
_entry.id   b9ec8babc72e10b9b475a7c80105ba06
#
_cell.length_a   1.000
_cell.length_b   1.000
_cell.length_c   1.000
_cell.angle_alpha   90.00
_cell.angle_beta   90.00
_cell.angle_gamma   90.00
#
_symmetry.space_group_name_H-M   'P 1'
#
loop_
_entity.id
_entity.type
_entity.pdbx_description
1 polymer ?
#
loop_
_entity_poly.entity_id
_entity_poly.type
_entity_poly.pdbx_seq_one_letter_code
_entity_poly.pdbx_strand_id
1 'polypeptide(L)'
;MLVHMRKEPASHRTWLRAACLRLCRLHFCLLILYGVLVGVYDSAHLMAPDIIMKRSVTFGILLVANTALWYAAHKEVQKSSYYKWLIYGVVLIDLVLATVSVYTDRGVASRDVALFALPIISAAVLVNRSAIYGTAFLSLAAYVAVSMRYYFLHPNEMLHVEIYGMLVFHSAIFLAVASLLWVVVRARK
;
A
#
# COMPACT_ATOMS: atom_id res chain seq x y z
N MET A 1 25.32 -33.27 6.85
CA MET A 1 25.47 -31.80 6.90
C MET A 1 24.29 -31.23 7.67
N LEU A 2 24.38 -31.14 9.01
CA LEU A 2 23.30 -30.64 9.88
C LEU A 2 23.31 -29.09 9.80
N VAL A 3 22.34 -28.56 9.07
CA VAL A 3 22.07 -27.12 9.06
C VAL A 3 21.62 -26.72 10.47
N HIS A 4 22.49 -26.09 11.22
CA HIS A 4 22.16 -25.46 12.51
C HIS A 4 21.07 -24.41 12.26
N MET A 5 19.81 -24.78 12.45
CA MET A 5 18.71 -23.83 12.51
C MET A 5 18.95 -22.93 13.73
N ARG A 6 19.55 -21.78 13.49
CA ARG A 6 19.71 -20.72 14.50
C ARG A 6 18.33 -20.35 14.98
N LYS A 7 17.95 -20.77 16.20
CA LYS A 7 16.67 -20.35 16.82
C LYS A 7 16.66 -18.83 16.87
N GLU A 8 15.78 -18.19 16.08
CA GLU A 8 15.59 -16.75 16.15
C GLU A 8 15.20 -16.34 17.58
N PRO A 9 15.73 -15.22 18.11
CA PRO A 9 15.40 -14.77 19.46
C PRO A 9 13.89 -14.52 19.59
N ALA A 10 13.29 -15.05 20.65
CA ALA A 10 11.85 -14.93 20.93
C ALA A 10 11.36 -13.46 20.89
N SER A 11 12.22 -12.52 21.30
CA SER A 11 11.98 -11.08 21.29
C SER A 11 11.69 -10.51 19.87
N HIS A 12 12.40 -10.97 18.84
CA HIS A 12 12.19 -10.51 17.46
C HIS A 12 10.85 -10.96 16.89
N ARG A 13 10.43 -12.19 17.22
CA ARG A 13 9.15 -12.74 16.79
C ARG A 13 7.96 -12.02 17.43
N THR A 14 8.03 -11.80 18.74
CA THR A 14 6.96 -11.07 19.47
C THR A 14 6.82 -9.63 18.97
N TRP A 15 7.95 -8.99 18.66
CA TRP A 15 7.96 -7.67 18.06
C TRP A 15 7.29 -7.64 16.67
N LEU A 16 7.63 -8.59 15.76
CA LEU A 16 7.01 -8.68 14.44
C LEU A 16 5.50 -8.92 14.52
N ARG A 17 5.05 -9.80 15.43
CA ARG A 17 3.62 -10.02 15.68
C ARG A 17 2.94 -8.73 16.12
N ALA A 18 3.49 -8.06 17.11
CA ALA A 18 2.93 -6.79 17.62
C ALA A 18 2.92 -5.71 16.54
N ALA A 19 3.96 -5.62 15.72
CA ALA A 19 4.06 -4.70 14.60
C ALA A 19 2.99 -4.99 13.53
N CYS A 20 2.80 -6.26 13.16
CA CYS A 20 1.76 -6.70 12.23
C CYS A 20 0.35 -6.34 12.73
N LEU A 21 0.04 -6.61 14.01
CA LEU A 21 -1.24 -6.27 14.61
C LEU A 21 -1.50 -4.75 14.64
N ARG A 22 -0.48 -3.93 14.95
CA ARG A 22 -0.59 -2.47 14.90
C ARG A 22 -0.85 -1.99 13.48
N LEU A 23 -0.13 -2.54 12.51
CA LEU A 23 -0.29 -2.20 11.09
C LEU A 23 -1.72 -2.53 10.61
N CYS A 24 -2.24 -3.73 10.90
CA CYS A 24 -3.62 -4.08 10.55
C CYS A 24 -4.65 -3.13 11.20
N ARG A 25 -4.43 -2.69 12.46
CA ARG A 25 -5.33 -1.70 13.11
C ARG A 25 -5.30 -0.36 12.40
N LEU A 26 -4.12 0.13 12.03
CA LEU A 26 -4.00 1.37 11.24
C LEU A 26 -4.74 1.25 9.90
N HIS A 27 -4.64 0.08 9.26
CA HIS A 27 -5.36 -0.18 8.01
C HIS A 27 -6.87 -0.21 8.19
N PHE A 28 -7.40 -0.73 9.30
CA PHE A 28 -8.83 -0.59 9.60
C PHE A 28 -9.25 0.88 9.68
N CYS A 29 -8.48 1.74 10.35
CA CYS A 29 -8.76 3.17 10.40
C CYS A 29 -8.73 3.80 9.01
N LEU A 30 -7.74 3.47 8.18
CA LEU A 30 -7.64 3.97 6.80
C LEU A 30 -8.79 3.48 5.91
N LEU A 31 -9.16 2.21 6.03
CA LEU A 31 -10.28 1.65 5.28
C LEU A 31 -11.62 2.26 5.70
N ILE A 32 -11.83 2.48 7.01
CA ILE A 32 -13.03 3.16 7.50
C ILE A 32 -13.08 4.59 6.94
N LEU A 33 -11.97 5.32 7.00
CA LEU A 33 -11.89 6.67 6.42
C LEU A 33 -12.19 6.67 4.92
N TYR A 34 -11.64 5.70 4.18
CA TYR A 34 -11.92 5.53 2.76
C TYR A 34 -13.40 5.21 2.51
N GLY A 35 -14.01 4.32 3.30
CA GLY A 35 -15.43 4.00 3.20
C GLY A 35 -16.33 5.22 3.47
N VAL A 36 -15.99 6.03 4.49
CA VAL A 36 -16.69 7.30 4.77
C VAL A 36 -16.57 8.27 3.58
N LEU A 37 -15.37 8.38 2.99
CA LEU A 37 -15.13 9.24 1.83
C LEU A 37 -15.96 8.80 0.62
N VAL A 38 -16.04 7.49 0.34
CA VAL A 38 -16.89 6.93 -0.72
C VAL A 38 -18.36 7.26 -0.44
N GLY A 39 -18.84 7.12 0.79
CA GLY A 39 -20.21 7.47 1.19
C GLY A 39 -20.52 8.97 1.03
N VAL A 40 -19.57 9.85 1.34
CA VAL A 40 -19.70 11.30 1.11
C VAL A 40 -19.79 11.61 -0.39
N TYR A 41 -18.96 10.98 -1.22
CA TYR A 41 -19.00 11.19 -2.67
C TYR A 41 -20.30 10.69 -3.30
N ASP A 42 -20.86 9.59 -2.79
CA ASP A 42 -22.15 9.06 -3.22
C ASP A 42 -23.29 10.01 -2.81
N SER A 43 -23.38 10.37 -1.54
CA SER A 43 -24.44 11.24 -1.02
C SER A 43 -24.44 12.65 -1.62
N ALA A 44 -23.26 13.17 -1.98
CA ALA A 44 -23.11 14.47 -2.63
C ALA A 44 -23.17 14.41 -4.16
N HIS A 45 -23.38 13.25 -4.76
CA HIS A 45 -23.41 13.01 -6.22
C HIS A 45 -22.16 13.55 -6.95
N LEU A 46 -20.98 13.45 -6.29
CA LEU A 46 -19.72 13.98 -6.82
C LEU A 46 -19.02 13.04 -7.80
N MET A 47 -19.47 11.79 -7.91
CA MET A 47 -18.91 10.78 -8.80
C MET A 47 -20.02 10.02 -9.53
N ALA A 48 -19.68 9.47 -10.69
CA ALA A 48 -20.59 8.60 -11.44
C ALA A 48 -20.91 7.31 -10.66
N PRO A 49 -22.15 6.78 -10.74
CA PRO A 49 -22.57 5.62 -9.96
C PRO A 49 -21.72 4.35 -10.20
N ASP A 50 -21.20 4.17 -11.42
CA ASP A 50 -20.34 3.04 -11.76
C ASP A 50 -18.97 3.12 -11.04
N ILE A 51 -18.45 4.33 -10.83
CA ILE A 51 -17.21 4.58 -10.08
C ILE A 51 -17.45 4.31 -8.59
N ILE A 52 -18.56 4.82 -8.04
CA ILE A 52 -18.95 4.56 -6.65
C ILE A 52 -19.07 3.06 -6.40
N MET A 53 -19.74 2.33 -7.29
CA MET A 53 -19.88 0.88 -7.18
C MET A 53 -18.52 0.18 -7.18
N LYS A 54 -17.61 0.51 -8.10
CA LYS A 54 -16.25 -0.05 -8.15
C LYS A 54 -15.47 0.21 -6.86
N ARG A 55 -15.53 1.44 -6.32
CA ARG A 55 -14.88 1.82 -5.06
C ARG A 55 -15.47 1.08 -3.86
N SER A 56 -16.80 0.94 -3.80
CA SER A 56 -17.49 0.21 -2.72
C SER A 56 -17.16 -1.27 -2.71
N VAL A 57 -17.14 -1.92 -3.89
CA VAL A 57 -16.72 -3.32 -4.02
C VAL A 57 -15.26 -3.49 -3.58
N THR A 58 -14.37 -2.60 -4.04
CA THR A 58 -12.95 -2.62 -3.63
C THR A 58 -12.81 -2.47 -2.12
N PHE A 59 -13.52 -1.51 -1.52
CA PHE A 59 -13.56 -1.34 -0.06
C PHE A 59 -13.96 -2.63 0.66
N GLY A 60 -15.05 -3.28 0.23
CA GLY A 60 -15.52 -4.54 0.82
C GLY A 60 -14.48 -5.66 0.74
N ILE A 61 -13.86 -5.84 -0.42
CA ILE A 61 -12.79 -6.84 -0.62
C ILE A 61 -11.59 -6.57 0.29
N LEU A 62 -11.13 -5.32 0.34
CA LEU A 62 -9.97 -4.95 1.16
C LEU A 62 -10.26 -5.06 2.65
N LEU A 63 -11.51 -4.76 3.08
CA LEU A 63 -11.93 -4.93 4.47
C LEU A 63 -11.90 -6.40 4.88
N VAL A 64 -12.41 -7.30 4.04
CA VAL A 64 -12.37 -8.76 4.27
C VAL A 64 -10.92 -9.24 4.32
N ALA A 65 -10.09 -8.82 3.36
CA ALA A 65 -8.67 -9.20 3.31
C ALA A 65 -7.90 -8.73 4.55
N ASN A 66 -8.09 -7.47 4.98
CA ASN A 66 -7.45 -6.94 6.19
C ASN A 66 -7.93 -7.67 7.46
N THR A 67 -9.23 -8.03 7.52
CA THR A 67 -9.79 -8.82 8.63
C THR A 67 -9.15 -10.21 8.69
N ALA A 68 -8.96 -10.85 7.54
CA ALA A 68 -8.30 -12.16 7.45
C ALA A 68 -6.83 -12.06 7.91
N LEU A 69 -6.09 -11.03 7.49
CA LEU A 69 -4.70 -10.79 7.94
C LEU A 69 -4.63 -10.51 9.43
N TRP A 70 -5.55 -9.71 9.96
CA TRP A 70 -5.63 -9.41 11.39
C TRP A 70 -5.92 -10.67 12.21
N TYR A 71 -6.87 -11.50 11.78
CA TYR A 71 -7.15 -12.79 12.41
C TYR A 71 -5.93 -13.73 12.35
N ALA A 72 -5.26 -13.81 11.19
CA ALA A 72 -4.05 -14.60 11.03
C ALA A 72 -2.91 -14.12 11.96
N ALA A 73 -2.77 -12.80 12.16
CA ALA A 73 -1.76 -12.22 13.04
C ALA A 73 -2.00 -12.53 14.55
N HIS A 74 -3.24 -12.89 14.95
CA HIS A 74 -3.53 -13.32 16.31
C HIS A 74 -3.02 -14.74 16.60
N LYS A 75 -2.84 -15.58 15.58
CA LYS A 75 -2.32 -16.95 15.77
C LYS A 75 -0.87 -16.89 16.23
N GLU A 76 -0.54 -17.69 17.24
CA GLU A 76 0.82 -17.82 17.76
C GLU A 76 1.59 -18.83 16.93
N VAL A 77 2.32 -18.34 15.92
CA VAL A 77 3.15 -19.17 15.05
C VAL A 77 4.62 -19.02 15.44
N GLN A 78 5.34 -20.16 15.50
CA GLN A 78 6.74 -20.20 15.91
C GLN A 78 7.71 -19.57 14.89
N LYS A 79 7.32 -19.46 13.62
CA LYS A 79 8.16 -18.95 12.54
C LYS A 79 8.00 -17.44 12.37
N SER A 80 9.07 -16.65 12.47
CA SER A 80 9.05 -15.19 12.24
C SER A 80 8.75 -14.84 10.78
N SER A 81 9.12 -15.71 9.83
CA SER A 81 8.79 -15.51 8.41
C SER A 81 7.29 -15.46 8.15
N TYR A 82 6.47 -16.13 8.97
CA TYR A 82 5.01 -16.04 8.89
C TYR A 82 4.51 -14.59 9.02
N TYR A 83 4.97 -13.87 10.05
CA TYR A 83 4.57 -12.49 10.27
C TYR A 83 5.12 -11.52 9.21
N LYS A 84 6.32 -11.82 8.65
CA LYS A 84 6.84 -11.07 7.50
C LYS A 84 5.92 -11.19 6.28
N TRP A 85 5.42 -12.40 5.99
CA TRP A 85 4.47 -12.62 4.91
C TRP A 85 3.13 -11.91 5.14
N LEU A 86 2.65 -11.86 6.38
CA LEU A 86 1.44 -11.09 6.71
C LEU A 86 1.65 -9.59 6.47
N ILE A 87 2.82 -9.03 6.82
CA ILE A 87 3.15 -7.64 6.53
C ILE A 87 3.19 -7.39 5.01
N TYR A 88 3.75 -8.30 4.21
CA TYR A 88 3.67 -8.19 2.75
C TYR A 88 2.23 -8.29 2.23
N GLY A 89 1.37 -9.05 2.89
CA GLY A 89 -0.06 -9.07 2.61
C GLY A 89 -0.71 -7.69 2.79
N VAL A 90 -0.34 -6.97 3.88
CA VAL A 90 -0.79 -5.60 4.10
C VAL A 90 -0.26 -4.65 3.03
N VAL A 91 1.02 -4.76 2.67
CA VAL A 91 1.63 -3.98 1.56
C VAL A 91 0.86 -4.20 0.25
N LEU A 92 0.42 -5.43 -0.02
CA LEU A 92 -0.39 -5.73 -1.21
C LEU A 92 -1.77 -5.07 -1.14
N ILE A 93 -2.43 -5.08 0.02
CA ILE A 93 -3.70 -4.37 0.24
C ILE A 93 -3.54 -2.88 -0.07
N ASP A 94 -2.50 -2.24 0.46
CA ASP A 94 -2.20 -0.83 0.19
C ASP A 94 -2.00 -0.56 -1.30
N LEU A 95 -1.24 -1.43 -1.97
CA LEU A 95 -0.95 -1.27 -3.38
C LEU A 95 -2.21 -1.40 -4.24
N VAL A 96 -3.09 -2.36 -3.93
CA VAL A 96 -4.38 -2.52 -4.61
C VAL A 96 -5.27 -1.31 -4.38
N LEU A 97 -5.37 -0.83 -3.13
CA LEU A 97 -6.14 0.37 -2.79
C LEU A 97 -5.66 1.58 -3.61
N ALA A 98 -4.36 1.86 -3.58
CA ALA A 98 -3.76 2.98 -4.32
C ALA A 98 -4.01 2.86 -5.84
N THR A 99 -3.81 1.66 -6.40
CA THR A 99 -4.00 1.40 -7.83
C THR A 99 -5.44 1.63 -8.27
N VAL A 100 -6.42 1.09 -7.53
CA VAL A 100 -7.85 1.25 -7.87
C VAL A 100 -8.28 2.70 -7.67
N SER A 101 -7.85 3.36 -6.59
CA SER A 101 -8.18 4.76 -6.33
C SER A 101 -7.68 5.67 -7.46
N VAL A 102 -6.42 5.55 -7.84
CA VAL A 102 -5.82 6.33 -8.93
C VAL A 102 -6.50 6.05 -10.27
N TYR A 103 -6.79 4.77 -10.58
CA TYR A 103 -7.47 4.40 -11.82
C TYR A 103 -8.88 5.00 -11.93
N THR A 104 -9.61 5.05 -10.81
CA THR A 104 -11.01 5.54 -10.78
C THR A 104 -11.14 7.05 -10.64
N ASP A 105 -10.03 7.78 -10.36
CA ASP A 105 -10.07 9.24 -10.12
C ASP A 105 -9.48 10.03 -11.28
N ARG A 106 -8.81 9.73 -12.17
CA ARG A 106 -8.23 10.42 -13.35
C ARG A 106 -6.78 10.02 -13.63
N GLY A 107 -6.34 8.86 -13.21
CA GLY A 107 -5.01 8.36 -13.50
C GLY A 107 -3.91 9.27 -12.91
N VAL A 108 -3.04 9.81 -13.77
CA VAL A 108 -1.88 10.63 -13.33
C VAL A 108 -2.27 11.94 -12.64
N ALA A 109 -3.44 12.50 -12.96
CA ALA A 109 -3.96 13.72 -12.33
C ALA A 109 -4.71 13.48 -11.03
N SER A 110 -4.78 12.21 -10.58
CA SER A 110 -5.46 11.84 -9.36
C SER A 110 -4.76 12.43 -8.13
N ARG A 111 -5.56 12.92 -7.18
CA ARG A 111 -5.09 13.29 -5.83
C ARG A 111 -4.69 12.06 -5.02
N ASP A 112 -5.22 10.90 -5.37
CA ASP A 112 -5.02 9.63 -4.68
C ASP A 112 -3.63 9.02 -4.93
N VAL A 113 -2.79 9.64 -5.79
CA VAL A 113 -1.39 9.20 -6.05
C VAL A 113 -0.57 9.11 -4.76
N ALA A 114 -0.85 9.96 -3.78
CA ALA A 114 -0.20 9.92 -2.47
C ALA A 114 -0.38 8.58 -1.73
N LEU A 115 -1.45 7.82 -2.03
CA LEU A 115 -1.69 6.50 -1.45
C LEU A 115 -0.60 5.49 -1.80
N PHE A 116 0.14 5.67 -2.89
CA PHE A 116 1.29 4.81 -3.22
C PHE A 116 2.46 4.94 -2.23
N ALA A 117 2.46 5.94 -1.35
CA ALA A 117 3.40 6.01 -0.23
C ALA A 117 3.07 5.00 0.89
N LEU A 118 1.80 4.60 1.06
CA LEU A 118 1.36 3.69 2.13
C LEU A 118 2.07 2.33 2.08
N PRO A 119 2.12 1.61 0.93
CA PRO A 119 2.84 0.34 0.88
C PRO A 119 4.33 0.48 1.24
N ILE A 120 4.98 1.61 0.90
CA ILE A 120 6.39 1.86 1.24
C ILE A 120 6.54 2.05 2.75
N ILE A 121 5.62 2.79 3.39
CA ILE A 121 5.58 3.00 4.84
C ILE A 121 5.32 1.67 5.56
N SER A 122 4.37 0.88 5.06
CA SER A 122 4.04 -0.44 5.60
C SER A 122 5.23 -1.41 5.53
N ALA A 123 5.99 -1.39 4.42
CA ALA A 123 7.20 -2.20 4.25
C ALA A 123 8.35 -1.78 5.18
N ALA A 124 8.41 -0.50 5.61
CA ALA A 124 9.45 -0.01 6.52
C ALA A 124 9.40 -0.69 7.89
N VAL A 125 8.23 -1.24 8.28
CA VAL A 125 8.08 -2.05 9.49
C VAL A 125 8.98 -3.29 9.49
N LEU A 126 9.34 -3.82 8.31
CA LEU A 126 10.26 -4.96 8.22
C LEU A 126 11.72 -4.62 8.57
N VAL A 127 12.05 -3.32 8.72
CA VAL A 127 13.41 -2.84 9.06
C VAL A 127 14.45 -3.39 8.09
N ASN A 128 14.08 -3.55 6.81
CA ASN A 128 14.93 -4.14 5.77
C ASN A 128 14.99 -3.20 4.56
N ARG A 129 16.21 -2.85 4.14
CA ARG A 129 16.46 -2.00 2.97
C ARG A 129 15.81 -2.54 1.70
N SER A 130 15.99 -3.83 1.42
CA SER A 130 15.42 -4.45 0.21
C SER A 130 13.90 -4.43 0.21
N ALA A 131 13.24 -4.57 1.37
CA ALA A 131 11.79 -4.48 1.48
C ALA A 131 11.30 -3.06 1.14
N ILE A 132 11.95 -2.03 1.69
CA ILE A 132 11.56 -0.62 1.48
C ILE A 132 11.73 -0.24 0.00
N TYR A 133 12.92 -0.42 -0.56
CA TYR A 133 13.18 -0.06 -1.96
C TYR A 133 12.44 -0.96 -2.95
N GLY A 134 12.34 -2.27 -2.67
CA GLY A 134 11.57 -3.20 -3.51
C GLY A 134 10.10 -2.79 -3.58
N THR A 135 9.50 -2.39 -2.44
CA THR A 135 8.13 -1.89 -2.41
C THR A 135 8.01 -0.53 -3.10
N ALA A 136 8.99 0.36 -2.98
CA ALA A 136 8.99 1.63 -3.70
C ALA A 136 9.01 1.43 -5.22
N PHE A 137 9.85 0.52 -5.73
CA PHE A 137 9.85 0.18 -7.15
C PHE A 137 8.55 -0.48 -7.60
N LEU A 138 7.94 -1.34 -6.76
CA LEU A 138 6.65 -1.94 -7.06
C LEU A 138 5.52 -0.89 -7.09
N SER A 139 5.52 0.05 -6.15
CA SER A 139 4.58 1.18 -6.13
C SER A 139 4.74 2.05 -7.36
N LEU A 140 5.99 2.33 -7.75
CA LEU A 140 6.30 3.09 -8.95
C LEU A 140 5.80 2.37 -10.21
N ALA A 141 6.10 1.08 -10.35
CA ALA A 141 5.65 0.28 -11.50
C ALA A 141 4.12 0.23 -11.60
N ALA A 142 3.42 0.03 -10.47
CA ALA A 142 1.96 0.03 -10.42
C ALA A 142 1.38 1.41 -10.78
N TYR A 143 1.97 2.49 -10.26
CA TYR A 143 1.56 3.86 -10.58
C TYR A 143 1.73 4.17 -12.06
N VAL A 144 2.89 3.86 -12.65
CA VAL A 144 3.14 4.06 -14.10
C VAL A 144 2.15 3.24 -14.91
N ALA A 145 1.97 1.96 -14.58
CA ALA A 145 1.08 1.07 -15.33
C ALA A 145 -0.38 1.57 -15.32
N VAL A 146 -0.90 1.96 -14.13
CA VAL A 146 -2.27 2.44 -14.02
C VAL A 146 -2.48 3.79 -14.68
N SER A 147 -1.50 4.70 -14.59
CA SER A 147 -1.54 6.01 -15.22
C SER A 147 -1.51 5.91 -16.75
N MET A 148 -0.62 5.07 -17.29
CA MET A 148 -0.56 4.82 -18.74
C MET A 148 -1.82 4.14 -19.27
N ARG A 149 -2.36 3.15 -18.53
CA ARG A 149 -3.63 2.51 -18.88
C ARG A 149 -4.78 3.51 -18.94
N TYR A 150 -4.87 4.39 -17.95
CA TYR A 150 -5.90 5.44 -17.92
C TYR A 150 -5.76 6.36 -19.14
N TYR A 151 -4.53 6.83 -19.42
CA TYR A 151 -4.24 7.70 -20.54
C TYR A 151 -4.62 7.09 -21.90
N PHE A 152 -4.27 5.81 -22.15
CA PHE A 152 -4.64 5.15 -23.41
C PHE A 152 -6.15 4.99 -23.60
N LEU A 153 -6.91 4.94 -22.52
CA LEU A 153 -8.37 4.87 -22.57
C LEU A 153 -9.04 6.24 -22.69
N HIS A 154 -8.33 7.33 -22.32
CA HIS A 154 -8.85 8.71 -22.29
C HIS A 154 -7.86 9.69 -22.95
N PRO A 155 -7.50 9.51 -24.23
CA PRO A 155 -6.40 10.25 -24.86
C PRO A 155 -6.63 11.76 -24.99
N ASN A 156 -7.88 12.21 -24.88
CA ASN A 156 -8.25 13.61 -25.04
C ASN A 156 -8.26 14.41 -23.71
N GLU A 157 -7.99 13.76 -22.59
CA GLU A 157 -8.11 14.43 -21.27
C GLU A 157 -6.82 15.10 -20.78
N MET A 158 -5.66 14.79 -21.40
CA MET A 158 -4.36 15.30 -20.92
C MET A 158 -3.38 15.61 -22.03
N LEU A 159 -2.57 16.67 -21.83
CA LEU A 159 -1.42 16.97 -22.66
C LEU A 159 -0.28 15.97 -22.40
N HIS A 160 0.34 15.44 -23.46
CA HIS A 160 1.44 14.45 -23.36
C HIS A 160 2.59 14.92 -22.45
N VAL A 161 2.93 16.21 -22.50
CA VAL A 161 4.05 16.77 -21.70
C VAL A 161 3.76 16.72 -20.20
N GLU A 162 2.52 16.99 -19.81
CA GLU A 162 2.12 16.97 -18.39
C GLU A 162 2.21 15.56 -17.79
N ILE A 163 1.87 14.53 -18.57
CA ILE A 163 1.93 13.15 -18.11
C ILE A 163 3.36 12.76 -17.75
N TYR A 164 4.31 13.03 -18.61
CA TYR A 164 5.72 12.71 -18.34
C TYR A 164 6.26 13.48 -17.15
N GLY A 165 5.91 14.77 -17.03
CA GLY A 165 6.30 15.61 -15.90
C GLY A 165 5.77 15.06 -14.57
N MET A 166 4.49 14.69 -14.52
CA MET A 166 3.87 14.13 -13.31
C MET A 166 4.41 12.73 -12.97
N LEU A 167 4.65 11.87 -13.97
CA LEU A 167 5.24 10.55 -13.74
C LEU A 167 6.64 10.67 -13.13
N VAL A 168 7.49 11.53 -13.66
CA VAL A 168 8.84 11.78 -13.13
C VAL A 168 8.77 12.36 -11.73
N PHE A 169 7.91 13.36 -11.51
CA PHE A 169 7.77 14.02 -10.21
C PHE A 169 7.32 13.05 -9.10
N HIS A 170 6.25 12.27 -9.33
CA HIS A 170 5.78 11.31 -8.33
C HIS A 170 6.77 10.15 -8.13
N SER A 171 7.49 9.74 -9.19
CA SER A 171 8.56 8.75 -9.07
C SER A 171 9.67 9.22 -8.13
N ALA A 172 10.08 10.49 -8.28
CA ALA A 172 11.07 11.10 -7.39
C ALA A 172 10.57 11.16 -5.94
N ILE A 173 9.29 11.48 -5.72
CA ILE A 173 8.68 11.49 -4.38
C ILE A 173 8.72 10.09 -3.74
N PHE A 174 8.33 9.03 -4.47
CA PHE A 174 8.34 7.67 -3.90
C PHE A 174 9.76 7.22 -3.51
N LEU A 175 10.75 7.53 -4.33
CA LEU A 175 12.15 7.24 -4.01
C LEU A 175 12.66 8.08 -2.84
N ALA A 176 12.26 9.35 -2.75
CA ALA A 176 12.59 10.20 -1.61
C ALA A 176 11.97 9.67 -0.31
N VAL A 177 10.68 9.27 -0.32
CA VAL A 177 10.01 8.64 0.83
C VAL A 177 10.74 7.36 1.25
N ALA A 178 11.08 6.48 0.30
CA ALA A 178 11.83 5.26 0.61
C ALA A 178 13.20 5.57 1.23
N SER A 179 13.91 6.57 0.72
CA SER A 179 15.22 6.97 1.22
C SER A 179 15.13 7.57 2.63
N LEU A 180 14.16 8.44 2.89
CA LEU A 180 13.92 9.00 4.22
C LEU A 180 13.56 7.91 5.23
N LEU A 181 12.66 7.00 4.87
CA LEU A 181 12.31 5.87 5.73
C LEU A 181 13.50 4.98 6.03
N TRP A 182 14.36 4.73 5.03
CA TRP A 182 15.57 3.95 5.24
C TRP A 182 16.53 4.65 6.22
N VAL A 183 16.73 5.97 6.11
CA VAL A 183 17.55 6.74 7.06
C VAL A 183 17.02 6.63 8.49
N VAL A 184 15.69 6.83 8.67
CA VAL A 184 15.03 6.71 9.98
C VAL A 184 15.17 5.31 10.57
N VAL A 185 14.94 4.29 9.74
CA VAL A 185 15.02 2.88 10.15
C VAL A 185 16.46 2.50 10.53
N ARG A 186 17.47 3.01 9.79
CA ARG A 186 18.88 2.77 10.07
C ARG A 186 19.34 3.45 11.37
N ALA A 187 18.84 4.64 11.67
CA ALA A 187 19.19 5.37 12.89
C ALA A 187 18.71 4.69 14.19
N ARG A 188 17.77 3.72 14.08
CA ARG A 188 17.23 2.97 15.23
C ARG A 188 17.89 1.62 15.47
N LYS A 189 18.86 1.24 14.63
CA LYS A 189 19.69 0.02 14.81
C LYS A 189 20.97 0.32 15.55
#